data_838ee4d955da2bb3f12b70fe7cee8ec3
#
_entry.id   838ee4d955da2bb3f12b70fe7cee8ec3
#
_cell.length_a   1.000
_cell.length_b   1.000
_cell.length_c   1.000
_cell.angle_alpha   90.00
_cell.angle_beta   90.00
_cell.angle_gamma   90.00
#
_symmetry.space_group_name_H-M   'P 1'
#
loop_
_entity.id
_entity.type
_entity.pdbx_description
1 polymer ?
#
loop_
_entity_poly.entity_id
_entity_poly.type
_entity_poly.pdbx_seq_one_letter_code
_entity_poly.pdbx_strand_id
1 'polypeptide(L)'
;FKLDLINDILASKEMYLGRYYLQKKKWIPAINRFRTIIDEYDTTIYTEEALHRLVEVYYIIGLKDEAEKYAKLLSYNYQSSKWYEQSYSVFNKKYKKKRKKVKKNKEKNNSILKKFSSLFNWDEQKENRKRI
;
A
#
# COMPACT_ATOMS: atom_id res chain seq x y z
N PHE A 1 18.69 -15.92 -10.91
CA PHE A 1 17.30 -16.43 -10.91
C PHE A 1 16.98 -17.32 -9.69
N LYS A 2 17.73 -18.42 -9.45
CA LYS A 2 17.45 -19.31 -8.30
C LYS A 2 17.71 -18.65 -6.96
N LEU A 3 18.76 -17.83 -6.83
CA LEU A 3 19.07 -17.06 -5.63
C LEU A 3 18.01 -16.00 -5.36
N ASP A 4 17.54 -15.31 -6.39
CA ASP A 4 16.50 -14.29 -6.26
C ASP A 4 15.20 -14.91 -5.74
N LEU A 5 14.81 -16.09 -6.26
CA LEU A 5 13.63 -16.81 -5.78
C LEU A 5 13.77 -17.23 -4.30
N ILE A 6 14.95 -17.68 -3.88
CA ILE A 6 15.20 -18.04 -2.47
C ILE A 6 15.10 -16.79 -1.59
N ASN A 7 15.69 -15.67 -2.00
CA ASN A 7 15.61 -14.41 -1.28
C ASN A 7 14.16 -13.91 -1.16
N ASP A 8 13.37 -14.03 -2.22
CA ASP A 8 11.93 -13.68 -2.17
C ASP A 8 11.15 -14.57 -1.18
N ILE A 9 11.44 -15.87 -1.13
CA ILE A 9 10.80 -16.79 -0.18
C ILE A 9 11.18 -16.43 1.25
N LEU A 10 12.46 -16.18 1.54
CA LEU A 10 12.94 -15.80 2.87
C LEU A 10 12.39 -14.43 3.29
N ALA A 11 12.42 -13.44 2.41
CA ALA A 11 11.82 -12.13 2.65
C ALA A 11 10.31 -12.22 2.91
N SER A 12 9.60 -13.07 2.19
CA SER A 12 8.16 -13.29 2.39
C SER A 12 7.84 -13.84 3.78
N LYS A 13 8.67 -14.75 4.29
CA LYS A 13 8.56 -15.30 5.66
C LYS A 13 8.76 -14.21 6.70
N GLU A 14 9.81 -13.40 6.56
CA GLU A 14 10.08 -12.29 7.49
C GLU A 14 8.95 -11.24 7.42
N MET A 15 8.43 -10.93 6.24
CA MET A 15 7.29 -10.05 6.06
C MET A 15 6.02 -10.58 6.75
N TYR A 16 5.73 -11.87 6.61
CA TYR A 16 4.60 -12.51 7.28
C TYR A 16 4.71 -12.40 8.81
N LEU A 17 5.88 -12.72 9.37
CA LEU A 17 6.13 -12.61 10.80
C LEU A 17 6.06 -11.16 11.29
N GLY A 18 6.61 -10.22 10.52
CA GLY A 18 6.53 -8.79 10.82
C GLY A 18 5.09 -8.29 10.89
N ARG A 19 4.26 -8.64 9.91
CA ARG A 19 2.82 -8.30 9.89
C ARG A 19 2.07 -8.95 11.07
N TYR A 20 2.38 -10.19 11.41
CA TYR A 20 1.80 -10.88 12.57
C TYR A 20 2.10 -10.13 13.88
N TYR A 21 3.36 -9.79 14.14
CA TYR A 21 3.74 -9.02 15.32
C TYR A 21 3.12 -7.62 15.33
N LEU A 22 3.01 -6.98 14.19
CA LEU A 22 2.35 -5.68 14.04
C LEU A 22 0.87 -5.74 14.46
N GLN A 23 0.13 -6.77 14.01
CA GLN A 23 -1.26 -7.00 14.39
C GLN A 23 -1.42 -7.24 15.90
N LYS A 24 -0.45 -7.93 16.50
CA LYS A 24 -0.40 -8.18 17.96
C LYS A 24 0.13 -6.99 18.76
N LYS A 25 0.40 -5.84 18.10
CA LYS A 25 1.00 -4.63 18.69
C LYS A 25 2.33 -4.88 19.40
N LYS A 26 3.05 -5.89 18.98
CA LYS A 26 4.41 -6.20 19.43
C LYS A 26 5.42 -5.49 18.56
N TRP A 27 5.69 -4.22 18.89
CA TRP A 27 6.42 -3.30 18.04
C TRP A 27 7.87 -3.70 17.80
N ILE A 28 8.61 -4.04 18.85
CA ILE A 28 10.04 -4.38 18.74
C ILE A 28 10.28 -5.65 17.89
N PRO A 29 9.58 -6.79 18.14
CA PRO A 29 9.70 -7.94 17.26
C PRO A 29 9.31 -7.62 15.80
N ALA A 30 8.29 -6.79 15.57
CA ALA A 30 7.89 -6.38 14.23
C ALA A 30 9.02 -5.59 13.52
N ILE A 31 9.61 -4.60 14.21
CA ILE A 31 10.74 -3.82 13.72
C ILE A 31 11.90 -4.73 13.29
N ASN A 32 12.27 -5.69 14.13
CA ASN A 32 13.38 -6.59 13.83
C ASN A 32 13.14 -7.38 12.55
N ARG A 33 11.90 -7.90 12.34
CA ARG A 33 11.56 -8.63 11.12
C ARG A 33 11.61 -7.77 9.86
N PHE A 34 11.06 -6.55 9.92
CA PHE A 34 11.12 -5.63 8.78
C PHE A 34 12.55 -5.15 8.49
N ARG A 35 13.38 -4.95 9.53
CA ARG A 35 14.79 -4.62 9.33
C ARG A 35 15.57 -5.75 8.66
N THR A 36 15.34 -7.00 9.04
CA THR A 36 15.97 -8.15 8.37
C THR A 36 15.71 -8.14 6.86
N ILE A 37 14.49 -7.73 6.42
CA ILE A 37 14.21 -7.64 4.98
C ILE A 37 15.08 -6.57 4.31
N ILE A 38 15.27 -5.41 4.96
CA ILE A 38 16.03 -4.30 4.39
C ILE A 38 17.53 -4.59 4.42
N ASP A 39 18.01 -5.26 5.46
CA ASP A 39 19.42 -5.50 5.68
C ASP A 39 19.93 -6.73 4.87
N GLU A 40 19.09 -7.76 4.67
CA GLU A 40 19.49 -9.04 4.06
C GLU A 40 18.82 -9.33 2.71
N TYR A 41 17.65 -8.73 2.42
CA TYR A 41 16.82 -9.02 1.26
C TYR A 41 16.35 -7.75 0.54
N ASP A 42 17.20 -6.74 0.45
CA ASP A 42 16.90 -5.38 -0.06
C ASP A 42 16.49 -5.34 -1.53
N THR A 43 16.84 -6.36 -2.31
CA THR A 43 16.49 -6.47 -3.74
C THR A 43 15.12 -7.11 -4.01
N THR A 44 14.43 -7.56 -2.95
CA THR A 44 13.13 -8.25 -3.09
C THR A 44 11.97 -7.28 -3.22
N ILE A 45 10.84 -7.78 -3.73
CA ILE A 45 9.58 -7.02 -3.84
C ILE A 45 9.01 -6.58 -2.48
N TYR A 46 9.49 -7.13 -1.38
CA TYR A 46 9.04 -6.84 -0.03
C TYR A 46 9.70 -5.62 0.60
N THR A 47 10.80 -5.13 0.04
CA THR A 47 11.62 -4.03 0.58
C THR A 47 10.82 -2.74 0.74
N GLU A 48 10.04 -2.37 -0.28
CA GLU A 48 9.20 -1.17 -0.23
C GLU A 48 8.16 -1.22 0.91
N GLU A 49 7.50 -2.36 1.07
CA GLU A 49 6.53 -2.53 2.16
C GLU A 49 7.24 -2.54 3.51
N ALA A 50 8.39 -3.20 3.65
CA ALA A 50 9.15 -3.24 4.89
C ALA A 50 9.56 -1.84 5.35
N LEU A 51 10.05 -1.00 4.42
CA LEU A 51 10.36 0.41 4.69
C LEU A 51 9.13 1.18 5.18
N HIS A 52 7.99 1.02 4.50
CA HIS A 52 6.73 1.65 4.93
C HIS A 52 6.30 1.19 6.33
N ARG A 53 6.38 -0.12 6.62
CA ARG A 53 6.01 -0.66 7.94
C ARG A 53 6.92 -0.14 9.06
N LEU A 54 8.20 0.04 8.78
CA LEU A 54 9.10 0.69 9.74
C LEU A 54 8.71 2.15 10.01
N VAL A 55 8.34 2.90 8.97
CA VAL A 55 7.82 4.27 9.14
C VAL A 55 6.60 4.28 10.07
N GLU A 56 5.61 3.39 9.82
CA GLU A 56 4.42 3.30 10.66
C GLU A 56 4.74 2.97 12.11
N VAL A 57 5.55 1.93 12.34
CA VAL A 57 5.84 1.46 13.70
C VAL A 57 6.66 2.48 14.47
N TYR A 58 7.73 3.02 13.90
CA TYR A 58 8.53 4.05 14.56
C TYR A 58 7.71 5.31 14.88
N TYR A 59 6.80 5.70 13.99
CA TYR A 59 5.89 6.82 14.24
C TYR A 59 4.92 6.54 15.39
N ILE A 60 4.36 5.32 15.47
CA ILE A 60 3.43 4.88 16.53
C ILE A 60 4.11 4.91 17.90
N ILE A 61 5.35 4.41 17.99
CA ILE A 61 6.09 4.37 19.26
C ILE A 61 6.75 5.71 19.64
N GLY A 62 6.58 6.74 18.78
CA GLY A 62 7.04 8.11 19.05
C GLY A 62 8.46 8.42 18.59
N LEU A 63 9.17 7.48 17.98
CA LEU A 63 10.51 7.68 17.42
C LEU A 63 10.42 8.32 16.02
N LYS A 64 10.06 9.61 15.99
CA LYS A 64 9.77 10.33 14.74
C LYS A 64 10.98 10.49 13.85
N ASP A 65 12.16 10.65 14.42
CA ASP A 65 13.40 10.82 13.66
C ASP A 65 13.76 9.55 12.89
N GLU A 66 13.60 8.37 13.53
CA GLU A 66 13.76 7.08 12.85
C GLU A 66 12.69 6.86 11.78
N ALA A 67 11.44 7.20 12.08
CA ALA A 67 10.36 7.13 11.09
C ALA A 67 10.66 8.00 9.86
N GLU A 68 11.17 9.22 10.05
CA GLU A 68 11.56 10.14 8.98
C GLU A 68 12.72 9.61 8.15
N LYS A 69 13.72 8.98 8.79
CA LYS A 69 14.85 8.35 8.11
C LYS A 69 14.40 7.28 7.11
N TYR A 70 13.53 6.35 7.54
CA TYR A 70 12.99 5.31 6.64
C TYR A 70 12.04 5.89 5.58
N ALA A 71 11.29 6.94 5.89
CA ALA A 71 10.46 7.63 4.92
C ALA A 71 11.30 8.32 3.83
N LYS A 72 12.43 8.94 4.19
CA LYS A 72 13.39 9.51 3.23
C LYS A 72 14.00 8.43 2.34
N LEU A 73 14.39 7.29 2.91
CA LEU A 73 14.95 6.17 2.16
C LEU A 73 13.92 5.63 1.15
N LEU A 74 12.67 5.46 1.56
CA LEU A 74 11.57 5.05 0.68
C LEU A 74 11.31 6.10 -0.41
N SER A 75 11.37 7.39 -0.09
CA SER A 75 11.15 8.47 -1.06
C SER A 75 12.27 8.57 -2.09
N TYR A 76 13.50 8.31 -1.69
CA TYR A 76 14.66 8.38 -2.58
C TYR A 76 14.66 7.24 -3.61
N ASN A 77 14.37 6.01 -3.16
CA ASN A 77 14.45 4.82 -4.00
C ASN A 77 13.15 4.47 -4.73
N TYR A 78 11.97 4.84 -4.18
CA TYR A 78 10.67 4.30 -4.60
C TYR A 78 9.58 5.37 -4.69
N GLN A 79 9.85 6.51 -5.35
CA GLN A 79 8.95 7.68 -5.41
C GLN A 79 7.56 7.39 -6.00
N SER A 80 7.45 6.47 -6.95
CA SER A 80 6.18 6.11 -7.59
C SER A 80 5.40 5.01 -6.85
N SER A 81 5.94 4.49 -5.78
CA SER A 81 5.37 3.39 -5.01
C SER A 81 4.12 3.81 -4.23
N LYS A 82 3.13 2.92 -4.18
CA LYS A 82 1.96 3.09 -3.30
C LYS A 82 2.36 3.19 -1.82
N TRP A 83 3.46 2.56 -1.44
CA TRP A 83 4.00 2.57 -0.08
C TRP A 83 4.60 3.91 0.28
N TYR A 84 5.28 4.57 -0.67
CA TYR A 84 5.72 5.95 -0.51
C TYR A 84 4.56 6.90 -0.22
N GLU A 85 3.49 6.83 -1.02
CA GLU A 85 2.30 7.66 -0.78
C GLU A 85 1.66 7.41 0.59
N GLN A 86 1.65 6.15 1.05
CA GLN A 86 1.11 5.80 2.36
C GLN A 86 1.99 6.35 3.48
N SER A 87 3.33 6.22 3.36
CA SER A 87 4.28 6.78 4.33
C SER A 87 4.16 8.30 4.42
N TYR A 88 4.05 8.99 3.30
CA TYR A 88 3.83 10.43 3.28
C TYR A 88 2.54 10.83 4.02
N SER A 89 1.50 10.01 3.93
CA SER A 89 0.23 10.25 4.63
C SER A 89 0.31 10.08 6.16
N VAL A 90 1.33 9.38 6.67
CA VAL A 90 1.56 9.23 8.13
C VAL A 90 1.94 10.58 8.74
N PHE A 91 2.83 11.32 8.08
CA PHE A 91 3.30 12.63 8.56
C PHE A 91 2.32 13.76 8.22
N ASN A 92 1.56 13.64 7.13
CA ASN A 92 0.74 14.74 6.61
C ASN A 92 -0.76 14.44 6.66
N LYS A 93 -1.42 14.85 7.74
CA LYS A 93 -2.87 14.69 7.94
C LYS A 93 -3.73 15.38 6.85
N LYS A 94 -3.25 16.50 6.28
CA LYS A 94 -3.96 17.23 5.20
C LYS A 94 -3.96 16.41 3.91
N TYR A 95 -2.86 15.73 3.60
CA TYR A 95 -2.73 14.84 2.45
C TYR A 95 -3.71 13.65 2.54
N LYS A 96 -3.81 13.05 3.72
CA LYS A 96 -4.76 11.96 4.00
C LYS A 96 -6.23 12.38 3.75
N LYS A 97 -6.60 13.60 4.13
CA LYS A 97 -7.95 14.17 3.87
C LYS A 97 -8.20 14.40 2.36
N LYS A 98 -7.20 14.94 1.63
CA LYS A 98 -7.29 15.18 0.18
C LYS A 98 -7.47 13.88 -0.59
N ARG A 99 -6.70 12.85 -0.26
CA ARG A 99 -6.77 11.53 -0.90
C ARG A 99 -8.12 10.84 -0.67
N LYS A 100 -8.70 10.92 0.54
CA LYS A 100 -10.04 10.40 0.83
C LYS A 100 -11.11 11.08 -0.02
N LYS A 101 -11.04 12.41 -0.21
CA LYS A 101 -11.96 13.16 -1.09
C LYS A 101 -11.83 12.73 -2.55
N VAL A 102 -10.62 12.57 -3.07
CA VAL A 102 -10.38 12.15 -4.46
C VAL A 102 -10.88 10.72 -4.70
N LYS A 103 -10.62 9.77 -3.78
CA LYS A 103 -11.15 8.40 -3.86
C LYS A 103 -12.68 8.39 -3.88
N LYS A 104 -13.32 9.11 -2.96
CA LYS A 104 -14.79 9.21 -2.87
C LYS A 104 -15.41 9.79 -4.15
N ASN A 105 -14.75 10.77 -4.76
CA ASN A 105 -15.21 11.33 -6.04
C ASN A 105 -15.02 10.36 -7.21
N LYS A 106 -13.90 9.62 -7.27
CA LYS A 106 -13.70 8.56 -8.28
C LYS A 106 -14.74 7.45 -8.17
N GLU A 107 -15.05 6.98 -6.97
CA GLU A 107 -16.07 5.96 -6.73
C GLU A 107 -17.46 6.46 -7.12
N LYS A 108 -17.77 7.73 -6.82
CA LYS A 108 -19.03 8.37 -7.21
C LYS A 108 -19.16 8.50 -8.74
N ASN A 109 -18.09 8.91 -9.42
CA ASN A 109 -18.08 9.00 -10.88
C ASN A 109 -18.18 7.61 -11.54
N ASN A 110 -17.51 6.59 -11.02
CA ASN A 110 -17.63 5.23 -11.52
C ASN A 110 -19.03 4.65 -11.30
N SER A 111 -19.68 4.99 -10.18
CA SER A 111 -21.08 4.60 -9.93
C SER A 111 -22.04 5.28 -10.91
N ILE A 112 -21.82 6.55 -11.24
CA ILE A 112 -22.61 7.27 -12.24
C ILE A 112 -22.41 6.67 -13.63
N LEU A 113 -21.17 6.40 -14.04
CA LEU A 113 -20.85 5.76 -15.32
C LEU A 113 -21.51 4.37 -15.46
N LYS A 114 -21.49 3.57 -14.39
CA LYS A 114 -22.19 2.27 -14.36
C LYS A 114 -23.71 2.42 -14.53
N LYS A 115 -24.30 3.44 -13.91
CA LYS A 115 -25.74 3.74 -14.09
C LYS A 115 -26.04 4.17 -15.52
N PHE A 116 -25.21 4.99 -16.14
CA PHE A 116 -25.37 5.38 -17.54
C PHE A 116 -25.23 4.19 -18.49
N SER A 117 -24.22 3.34 -18.31
CA SER A 117 -24.05 2.14 -19.15
C SER A 117 -25.21 1.15 -19.03
N SER A 118 -25.81 1.00 -17.84
CA SER A 118 -26.99 0.15 -17.65
C SER A 118 -28.25 0.71 -18.32
N LEU A 119 -28.38 2.02 -18.41
CA LEU A 119 -29.50 2.68 -19.15
C LEU A 119 -29.33 2.51 -20.67
N PHE A 120 -28.12 2.63 -21.20
CA PHE A 120 -27.82 2.41 -22.64
C PHE A 120 -28.11 0.97 -23.08
N ASN A 121 -27.66 -0.02 -22.29
CA ASN A 121 -27.96 -1.43 -22.58
C ASN A 121 -29.45 -1.76 -22.51
N TRP A 122 -30.22 -0.98 -21.76
CA TRP A 122 -31.68 -1.17 -21.65
C TRP A 122 -32.42 -0.70 -22.92
N ASP A 123 -31.93 0.36 -23.56
CA ASP A 123 -32.50 0.89 -24.79
C ASP A 123 -32.24 -0.06 -25.98
N GLU A 124 -31.02 -0.63 -26.08
CA GLU A 124 -30.69 -1.62 -27.12
C GLU A 124 -31.54 -2.91 -27.01
N GLN A 125 -31.85 -3.36 -25.79
CA GLN A 125 -32.70 -4.51 -25.56
C GLN A 125 -34.19 -4.22 -25.90
N LYS A 126 -34.65 -2.99 -25.75
CA LYS A 126 -36.03 -2.59 -26.14
C LYS A 126 -36.19 -2.52 -27.66
N GLU A 127 -35.16 -2.06 -28.36
CA GLU A 127 -35.21 -1.97 -29.83
C GLU A 127 -35.16 -3.36 -30.48
N ASN A 128 -34.37 -4.28 -29.94
CA ASN A 128 -34.35 -5.68 -30.41
C ASN A 128 -35.66 -6.45 -30.14
N ARG A 129 -36.44 -6.14 -29.08
CA ARG A 129 -37.72 -6.75 -28.82
C ARG A 129 -38.85 -6.23 -29.74
N LYS A 130 -38.66 -5.07 -30.39
CA LYS A 130 -39.65 -4.52 -31.33
C LYS A 130 -39.46 -5.00 -32.78
N ARG A 131 -38.32 -5.69 -33.06
CA ARG A 131 -37.98 -6.22 -34.38
C ARG A 131 -38.35 -7.72 -34.55
N ILE A 132 -38.95 -8.35 -33.56
CA ILE A 132 -39.51 -9.68 -33.58
C ILE A 132 -41.04 -9.54 -33.56
#